data_5b11a2ae87c6af1c51f846f2b8fc8e1b
#
_entry.id   5b11a2ae87c6af1c51f846f2b8fc8e1b
#
_cell.length_a   1.000
_cell.length_b   1.000
_cell.length_c   1.000
_cell.angle_alpha   90.00
_cell.angle_beta   90.00
_cell.angle_gamma   90.00
#
_symmetry.space_group_name_H-M   'P 1'
#
loop_
_entity.id
_entity.type
_entity.pdbx_description
1 polymer ?
#
loop_
_entity_poly.entity_id
_entity_poly.type
_entity_poly.pdbx_seq_one_letter_code
_entity_poly.pdbx_strand_id
1 'polypeptide(L)'
;KVPCALVGATLPGISIKKTQLRGIDSAGMLCSAKELGLTDVTEGLLVLPHDAPVGADFRDYFELDDSIFTLSLTPNRADCLGVVGVAREVSAISATALHALQIDSASPEIDDSMNVYISSAEACSLYTGRIIRNVDASAFVPLWLTQRLERSGIRSINAVVDITNYVLLETGQPMHAFNLAALNGAIQ
;
A
#
# COMPACT_ATOMS: atom_id res chain seq x y z
N LYS A 1 7.95 -19.23 -3.96
CA LYS A 1 9.18 -18.64 -4.51
C LYS A 1 9.83 -17.77 -3.45
N VAL A 2 11.16 -17.62 -3.50
CA VAL A 2 11.93 -16.83 -2.51
C VAL A 2 13.05 -16.08 -3.21
N PRO A 3 13.48 -14.91 -2.73
CA PRO A 3 14.67 -14.24 -3.23
C PRO A 3 15.92 -15.05 -2.93
N CYS A 4 16.84 -15.08 -3.88
CA CYS A 4 18.13 -15.74 -3.74
C CYS A 4 19.25 -14.76 -4.08
N ALA A 5 20.09 -14.43 -3.11
CA ALA A 5 21.29 -13.64 -3.33
C ALA A 5 22.42 -14.57 -3.84
N LEU A 6 22.88 -14.31 -5.05
CA LEU A 6 23.97 -15.07 -5.70
C LEU A 6 25.34 -14.63 -5.17
N VAL A 7 26.36 -15.46 -5.42
CA VAL A 7 27.74 -15.09 -5.13
C VAL A 7 28.11 -13.79 -5.83
N GLY A 8 28.66 -12.84 -5.08
CA GLY A 8 28.97 -11.48 -5.54
C GLY A 8 27.91 -10.44 -5.18
N ALA A 9 26.70 -10.86 -4.77
CA ALA A 9 25.68 -9.93 -4.29
C ALA A 9 26.11 -9.25 -2.98
N THR A 10 25.77 -7.97 -2.84
CA THR A 10 25.95 -7.19 -1.61
C THR A 10 24.59 -6.86 -1.03
N LEU A 11 24.36 -7.29 0.20
CA LEU A 11 23.16 -7.01 0.99
C LEU A 11 23.55 -6.10 2.17
N PRO A 12 22.57 -5.50 2.88
CA PRO A 12 22.86 -4.71 4.08
C PRO A 12 23.69 -5.50 5.10
N GLY A 13 24.94 -5.07 5.31
CA GLY A 13 25.86 -5.69 6.27
C GLY A 13 26.53 -7.00 5.87
N ILE A 14 26.25 -7.56 4.67
CA ILE A 14 26.84 -8.84 4.24
C ILE A 14 27.10 -8.87 2.73
N SER A 15 28.26 -9.46 2.35
CA SER A 15 28.57 -9.79 0.94
C SER A 15 28.55 -11.30 0.76
N ILE A 16 27.83 -11.76 -0.25
CA ILE A 16 27.63 -13.17 -0.53
C ILE A 16 28.87 -13.73 -1.24
N LYS A 17 29.53 -14.69 -0.60
CA LYS A 17 30.71 -15.39 -1.12
C LYS A 17 30.43 -16.88 -1.17
N LYS A 18 31.13 -17.59 -2.08
CA LYS A 18 31.14 -19.05 -2.05
C LYS A 18 31.70 -19.51 -0.71
N THR A 19 30.99 -20.36 -0.01
CA THR A 19 31.36 -20.85 1.31
C THR A 19 30.95 -22.30 1.50
N GLN A 20 31.47 -22.96 2.52
CA GLN A 20 30.97 -24.25 2.94
C GLN A 20 30.22 -24.13 4.26
N LEU A 21 28.98 -24.62 4.26
CA LEU A 21 28.13 -24.71 5.43
C LEU A 21 27.97 -26.19 5.83
N ARG A 22 28.47 -26.56 6.99
CA ARG A 22 28.39 -27.95 7.50
C ARG A 22 28.94 -28.99 6.49
N GLY A 23 30.03 -28.64 5.78
CA GLY A 23 30.67 -29.51 4.80
C GLY A 23 29.99 -29.56 3.41
N ILE A 24 28.95 -28.74 3.17
CA ILE A 24 28.27 -28.65 1.87
C ILE A 24 28.58 -27.28 1.25
N ASP A 25 28.97 -27.28 -0.02
CA ASP A 25 29.22 -26.05 -0.77
C ASP A 25 27.91 -25.22 -0.92
N SER A 26 28.01 -23.96 -0.56
CA SER A 26 26.93 -22.98 -0.73
C SER A 26 27.34 -21.91 -1.75
N ALA A 27 26.57 -21.77 -2.81
CA ALA A 27 26.79 -20.82 -3.89
C ALA A 27 25.77 -19.66 -3.91
N GLY A 28 25.08 -19.41 -2.80
CA GLY A 28 24.11 -18.34 -2.66
C GLY A 28 23.39 -18.41 -1.32
N MET A 29 22.50 -17.46 -1.07
CA MET A 29 21.73 -17.36 0.16
C MET A 29 20.26 -17.08 -0.17
N LEU A 30 19.34 -17.86 0.38
CA LEU A 30 17.91 -17.54 0.36
C LEU A 30 17.68 -16.45 1.41
N CYS A 31 16.97 -15.39 1.04
CA CYS A 31 16.89 -14.17 1.84
C CYS A 31 15.55 -14.02 2.56
N SER A 32 15.61 -13.52 3.77
CA SER A 32 14.50 -12.92 4.51
C SER A 32 14.31 -11.46 4.09
N ALA A 33 13.16 -10.88 4.42
CA ALA A 33 12.90 -9.46 4.19
C ALA A 33 13.91 -8.56 4.94
N LYS A 34 14.34 -8.96 6.14
CA LYS A 34 15.34 -8.24 6.92
C LYS A 34 16.71 -8.23 6.24
N GLU A 35 17.16 -9.37 5.72
CA GLU A 35 18.46 -9.45 5.01
C GLU A 35 18.47 -8.62 3.74
N LEU A 36 17.31 -8.42 3.13
CA LEU A 36 17.12 -7.52 1.97
C LEU A 36 16.98 -6.04 2.37
N GLY A 37 16.93 -5.73 3.66
CA GLY A 37 16.75 -4.36 4.15
C GLY A 37 15.35 -3.81 3.99
N LEU A 38 14.33 -4.66 3.82
CA LEU A 38 12.93 -4.25 3.65
C LEU A 38 12.23 -4.02 5.00
N THR A 39 12.69 -4.64 6.07
CA THR A 39 12.13 -4.55 7.41
C THR A 39 13.17 -4.86 8.47
N ASP A 40 12.95 -4.41 9.69
CA ASP A 40 13.78 -4.80 10.86
C ASP A 40 13.32 -6.11 11.52
N VAL A 41 12.14 -6.61 11.14
CA VAL A 41 11.55 -7.83 11.71
C VAL A 41 12.10 -9.08 11.02
N THR A 42 12.42 -10.12 11.81
CA THR A 42 12.91 -11.40 11.29
C THR A 42 11.79 -12.45 11.38
N GLU A 43 11.17 -12.80 10.25
CA GLU A 43 10.08 -13.77 10.16
C GLU A 43 10.39 -14.94 9.20
N GLY A 44 11.63 -15.38 9.16
CA GLY A 44 12.07 -16.43 8.23
C GLY A 44 12.32 -15.91 6.82
N LEU A 45 12.20 -16.79 5.81
CA LEU A 45 12.42 -16.44 4.41
C LEU A 45 11.29 -15.57 3.87
N LEU A 46 11.62 -14.60 3.00
CA LEU A 46 10.63 -13.84 2.27
C LEU A 46 9.96 -14.72 1.22
N VAL A 47 8.70 -15.06 1.43
CA VAL A 47 7.91 -15.83 0.48
C VAL A 47 7.23 -14.88 -0.51
N LEU A 48 7.57 -15.02 -1.78
CA LEU A 48 7.00 -14.23 -2.86
C LEU A 48 5.71 -14.86 -3.39
N PRO A 49 4.81 -14.07 -4.02
CA PRO A 49 3.66 -14.58 -4.74
C PRO A 49 4.03 -15.69 -5.73
N HIS A 50 3.10 -16.60 -5.98
CA HIS A 50 3.35 -17.77 -6.84
C HIS A 50 3.63 -17.39 -8.31
N ASP A 51 3.15 -16.23 -8.75
CA ASP A 51 3.35 -15.66 -10.10
C ASP A 51 4.66 -14.84 -10.23
N ALA A 52 5.37 -14.56 -9.14
CA ALA A 52 6.63 -13.84 -9.19
C ALA A 52 7.58 -14.46 -10.25
N PRO A 53 8.20 -13.66 -11.14
CA PRO A 53 9.02 -14.16 -12.24
C PRO A 53 10.31 -14.80 -11.69
N VAL A 54 10.56 -16.06 -12.05
CA VAL A 54 11.78 -16.75 -11.65
C VAL A 54 12.96 -16.26 -12.49
N GLY A 55 14.05 -15.90 -11.84
CA GLY A 55 15.27 -15.40 -12.49
C GLY A 55 15.26 -13.91 -12.81
N ALA A 56 14.19 -13.20 -12.50
CA ALA A 56 14.18 -11.74 -12.57
C ALA A 56 15.04 -11.11 -11.46
N ASP A 57 15.56 -9.93 -11.72
CA ASP A 57 16.21 -9.14 -10.68
C ASP A 57 15.19 -8.76 -9.60
N PHE A 58 15.56 -8.98 -8.34
CA PHE A 58 14.68 -8.71 -7.22
C PHE A 58 14.43 -7.21 -7.02
N ARG A 59 15.44 -6.37 -7.31
CA ARG A 59 15.29 -4.91 -7.20
C ARG A 59 14.27 -4.38 -8.19
N ASP A 60 14.30 -4.90 -9.43
CA ASP A 60 13.34 -4.53 -10.47
C ASP A 60 11.93 -5.03 -10.12
N TYR A 61 11.81 -6.29 -9.67
CA TYR A 61 10.53 -6.87 -9.28
C TYR A 61 9.87 -6.15 -8.09
N PHE A 62 10.67 -5.70 -7.13
CA PHE A 62 10.23 -4.94 -5.96
C PHE A 62 10.25 -3.44 -6.16
N GLU A 63 10.62 -2.95 -7.37
CA GLU A 63 10.71 -1.52 -7.67
C GLU A 63 11.50 -0.77 -6.57
N LEU A 64 12.68 -1.32 -6.19
CA LEU A 64 13.47 -0.77 -5.08
C LEU A 64 14.21 0.52 -5.43
N ASP A 65 14.38 0.83 -6.72
CA ASP A 65 14.95 2.10 -7.18
C ASP A 65 13.86 3.18 -7.23
N ASP A 66 13.37 3.56 -6.06
CA ASP A 66 12.32 4.54 -5.86
C ASP A 66 12.83 5.75 -5.06
N SER A 67 12.13 6.87 -5.16
CA SER A 67 12.44 8.09 -4.43
C SER A 67 11.27 8.48 -3.53
N ILE A 68 11.50 8.44 -2.21
CA ILE A 68 10.51 8.80 -1.22
C ILE A 68 10.76 10.23 -0.76
N PHE A 69 9.77 11.11 -0.89
CA PHE A 69 9.83 12.49 -0.44
C PHE A 69 9.05 12.66 0.86
N THR A 70 9.69 13.22 1.89
CA THR A 70 9.01 13.69 3.09
C THR A 70 8.73 15.17 2.96
N LEU A 71 7.44 15.52 2.89
CA LEU A 71 6.99 16.90 2.74
C LEU A 71 6.65 17.51 4.10
N SER A 72 7.16 18.71 4.36
CA SER A 72 6.75 19.52 5.50
C SER A 72 5.72 20.55 5.04
N LEU A 73 4.49 20.38 5.50
CA LEU A 73 3.37 21.24 5.11
C LEU A 73 3.09 22.29 6.18
N THR A 74 2.75 23.50 5.75
CA THR A 74 2.20 24.53 6.64
C THR A 74 0.73 24.23 6.97
N PRO A 75 0.19 24.68 8.12
CA PRO A 75 -1.18 24.35 8.55
C PRO A 75 -2.29 24.80 7.58
N ASN A 76 -2.01 25.78 6.73
CA ASN A 76 -2.96 26.27 5.72
C ASN A 76 -2.96 25.44 4.43
N ARG A 77 -2.17 24.36 4.32
CA ARG A 77 -2.03 23.52 3.14
C ARG A 77 -2.49 22.09 3.38
N ALA A 78 -3.61 21.95 4.09
CA ALA A 78 -4.23 20.65 4.34
C ALA A 78 -4.65 19.91 3.04
N ASP A 79 -4.87 20.64 1.95
CA ASP A 79 -5.11 20.07 0.62
C ASP A 79 -3.96 19.19 0.10
N CYS A 80 -2.72 19.46 0.54
CA CYS A 80 -1.53 18.68 0.17
C CYS A 80 -1.27 17.47 1.05
N LEU A 81 -2.16 17.11 1.97
CA LEU A 81 -2.08 15.85 2.73
C LEU A 81 -2.37 14.60 1.88
N GLY A 82 -2.92 14.78 0.69
CA GLY A 82 -3.10 13.72 -0.30
C GLY A 82 -2.29 13.98 -1.57
N VAL A 83 -1.96 12.90 -2.30
CA VAL A 83 -1.16 12.93 -3.54
C VAL A 83 -1.77 13.87 -4.58
N VAL A 84 -3.11 13.89 -4.73
CA VAL A 84 -3.81 14.78 -5.66
C VAL A 84 -3.56 16.26 -5.35
N GLY A 85 -3.51 16.63 -4.07
CA GLY A 85 -3.19 18.02 -3.67
C GLY A 85 -1.75 18.40 -4.02
N VAL A 86 -0.79 17.50 -3.73
CA VAL A 86 0.61 17.69 -4.13
C VAL A 86 0.73 17.77 -5.65
N ALA A 87 0.03 16.94 -6.40
CA ALA A 87 0.04 16.98 -7.87
C ALA A 87 -0.44 18.32 -8.42
N ARG A 88 -1.47 18.93 -7.81
CA ARG A 88 -1.95 20.28 -8.16
C ARG A 88 -0.87 21.34 -7.93
N GLU A 89 -0.15 21.27 -6.83
CA GLU A 89 0.95 22.20 -6.54
C GLU A 89 2.11 22.03 -7.55
N VAL A 90 2.51 20.79 -7.81
CA VAL A 90 3.56 20.50 -8.80
C VAL A 90 3.15 21.05 -10.16
N SER A 91 1.89 20.82 -10.58
CA SER A 91 1.34 21.35 -11.83
C SER A 91 1.41 22.88 -11.88
N ALA A 92 1.00 23.56 -10.79
CA ALA A 92 1.02 25.01 -10.73
C ALA A 92 2.43 25.60 -10.77
N ILE A 93 3.39 25.00 -10.03
CA ILE A 93 4.78 25.48 -9.96
C ILE A 93 5.54 25.21 -11.25
N SER A 94 5.34 24.02 -11.85
CA SER A 94 6.06 23.60 -13.05
C SER A 94 5.41 24.05 -14.36
N ALA A 95 4.20 24.63 -14.29
CA ALA A 95 3.36 24.96 -15.45
C ALA A 95 3.10 23.74 -16.37
N THR A 96 3.10 22.53 -15.82
CA THR A 96 2.76 21.30 -16.53
C THR A 96 1.28 20.97 -16.37
N ALA A 97 0.68 20.30 -17.36
CA ALA A 97 -0.72 19.91 -17.29
C ALA A 97 -0.94 18.87 -16.16
N LEU A 98 -1.98 19.08 -15.35
CA LEU A 98 -2.43 18.09 -14.38
C LEU A 98 -3.21 17.00 -15.11
N HIS A 99 -2.78 15.76 -14.97
CA HIS A 99 -3.57 14.61 -15.43
C HIS A 99 -4.65 14.29 -14.40
N ALA A 100 -5.91 14.34 -14.82
CA ALA A 100 -7.03 14.00 -13.97
C ALA A 100 -6.97 12.51 -13.60
N LEU A 101 -7.26 12.19 -12.33
CA LEU A 101 -7.43 10.82 -11.89
C LEU A 101 -8.61 10.19 -12.65
N GLN A 102 -8.34 9.10 -13.35
CA GLN A 102 -9.36 8.35 -14.04
C GLN A 102 -10.01 7.38 -13.05
N ILE A 103 -11.29 7.60 -12.75
CA ILE A 103 -12.06 6.75 -11.85
C ILE A 103 -13.24 6.18 -12.63
N ASP A 104 -13.23 4.88 -12.84
CA ASP A 104 -14.32 4.19 -13.49
C ASP A 104 -15.53 4.13 -12.55
N SER A 105 -16.71 4.39 -13.09
CA SER A 105 -17.95 4.31 -12.34
C SER A 105 -18.30 2.83 -12.07
N ALA A 106 -18.41 2.47 -10.81
CA ALA A 106 -18.91 1.16 -10.39
C ALA A 106 -20.41 1.24 -10.10
N SER A 107 -21.24 0.68 -10.98
CA SER A 107 -22.69 0.62 -10.77
C SER A 107 -23.03 -0.35 -9.63
N PRO A 108 -24.04 -0.03 -8.79
CA PRO A 108 -24.53 -0.97 -7.80
C PRO A 108 -25.11 -2.23 -8.48
N GLU A 109 -24.81 -3.40 -7.91
CA GLU A 109 -25.40 -4.68 -8.34
C GLU A 109 -26.53 -5.14 -7.39
N ILE A 110 -26.69 -4.45 -6.25
CA ILE A 110 -27.70 -4.73 -5.24
C ILE A 110 -28.36 -3.41 -4.81
N ASP A 111 -29.63 -3.50 -4.40
CA ASP A 111 -30.43 -2.37 -3.94
C ASP A 111 -30.34 -2.13 -2.43
N ASP A 112 -29.40 -2.79 -1.75
CA ASP A 112 -29.22 -2.64 -0.32
C ASP A 112 -28.81 -1.21 0.04
N SER A 113 -29.45 -0.67 1.05
CA SER A 113 -29.18 0.67 1.57
C SER A 113 -29.17 0.68 3.09
N MET A 114 -28.52 1.66 3.68
CA MET A 114 -28.53 1.94 5.10
C MET A 114 -28.76 3.42 5.33
N ASN A 115 -29.59 3.74 6.31
CA ASN A 115 -29.83 5.12 6.66
C ASN A 115 -28.57 5.77 7.27
N VAL A 116 -28.29 6.99 6.82
CA VAL A 116 -27.24 7.85 7.38
C VAL A 116 -27.89 9.14 7.85
N TYR A 117 -27.63 9.53 9.08
CA TYR A 117 -28.11 10.77 9.66
C TYR A 117 -26.94 11.69 9.97
N ILE A 118 -26.91 12.88 9.39
CA ILE A 118 -25.90 13.89 9.66
C ILE A 118 -26.48 14.85 10.72
N SER A 119 -25.98 14.74 11.97
CA SER A 119 -26.46 15.56 13.07
C SER A 119 -25.88 16.98 13.05
N SER A 120 -24.73 17.19 12.42
CA SER A 120 -24.07 18.49 12.29
C SER A 120 -23.63 18.72 10.85
N ALA A 121 -24.48 19.34 10.06
CA ALA A 121 -24.19 19.66 8.67
C ALA A 121 -23.05 20.66 8.47
N GLU A 122 -22.77 21.49 9.47
CA GLU A 122 -21.63 22.43 9.45
C GLU A 122 -20.28 21.69 9.55
N ALA A 123 -20.23 20.61 10.35
CA ALA A 123 -19.01 19.81 10.52
C ALA A 123 -18.85 18.73 9.43
N CYS A 124 -19.96 18.16 8.97
CA CYS A 124 -19.99 17.15 7.92
C CYS A 124 -21.14 17.45 6.96
N SER A 125 -20.83 18.08 5.86
CA SER A 125 -21.84 18.48 4.86
C SER A 125 -22.32 17.32 3.98
N LEU A 126 -21.56 16.26 3.86
CA LEU A 126 -21.88 15.10 3.02
C LEU A 126 -21.25 13.83 3.62
N TYR A 127 -22.04 12.79 3.74
CA TYR A 127 -21.58 11.46 4.07
C TYR A 127 -22.20 10.46 3.09
N THR A 128 -21.39 9.64 2.45
CA THR A 128 -21.86 8.62 1.52
C THR A 128 -21.48 7.24 2.00
N GLY A 129 -22.34 6.27 1.76
CA GLY A 129 -22.10 4.88 2.14
C GLY A 129 -22.43 3.93 0.99
N ARG A 130 -21.75 2.79 0.96
CA ARG A 130 -22.04 1.69 0.05
C ARG A 130 -22.01 0.39 0.80
N ILE A 131 -23.00 -0.48 0.60
CA ILE A 131 -23.00 -1.84 1.12
C ILE A 131 -22.30 -2.75 0.12
N ILE A 132 -21.32 -3.51 0.60
CA ILE A 132 -20.60 -4.51 -0.18
C ILE A 132 -20.75 -5.84 0.55
N ARG A 133 -21.23 -6.87 -0.15
CA ARG A 133 -21.45 -8.21 0.43
C ARG A 133 -20.35 -9.17 -0.01
N ASN A 134 -20.21 -10.25 0.73
CA ASN A 134 -19.25 -11.34 0.44
C ASN A 134 -17.79 -10.85 0.33
N VAL A 135 -17.42 -9.88 1.16
CA VAL A 135 -16.05 -9.39 1.23
C VAL A 135 -15.16 -10.42 1.92
N ASP A 136 -14.10 -10.83 1.25
CA ASP A 136 -13.03 -11.62 1.86
C ASP A 136 -11.95 -10.67 2.41
N ALA A 137 -11.99 -10.42 3.71
CA ALA A 137 -10.99 -9.57 4.38
C ALA A 137 -9.60 -10.23 4.45
N SER A 138 -9.49 -11.55 4.19
CA SER A 138 -8.23 -12.29 4.12
C SER A 138 -7.65 -12.36 2.70
N ALA A 139 -8.31 -11.74 1.73
CA ALA A 139 -7.82 -11.67 0.35
C ALA A 139 -6.40 -11.11 0.28
N PHE A 140 -5.63 -11.66 -0.64
CA PHE A 140 -4.26 -11.21 -0.88
C PHE A 140 -4.24 -9.73 -1.29
N VAL A 141 -3.42 -8.95 -0.59
CA VAL A 141 -3.17 -7.54 -0.95
C VAL A 141 -2.10 -7.50 -2.04
N PRO A 142 -2.36 -6.86 -3.19
CA PRO A 142 -1.37 -6.74 -4.24
C PRO A 142 -0.08 -6.06 -3.75
N LEU A 143 1.07 -6.56 -4.20
CA LEU A 143 2.38 -6.07 -3.77
C LEU A 143 2.52 -4.54 -3.96
N TRP A 144 2.08 -4.01 -5.11
CA TRP A 144 2.14 -2.58 -5.40
C TRP A 144 1.37 -1.73 -4.36
N LEU A 145 0.23 -2.23 -3.85
CA LEU A 145 -0.57 -1.53 -2.85
C LEU A 145 0.14 -1.51 -1.50
N THR A 146 0.63 -2.67 -1.05
CA THR A 146 1.44 -2.78 0.17
C THR A 146 2.65 -1.86 0.12
N GLN A 147 3.42 -1.88 -0.97
CA GLN A 147 4.61 -1.03 -1.13
C GLN A 147 4.30 0.46 -1.08
N ARG A 148 3.24 0.92 -1.74
CA ARG A 148 2.84 2.34 -1.71
C ARG A 148 2.45 2.79 -0.31
N LEU A 149 1.70 1.96 0.42
CA LEU A 149 1.34 2.25 1.81
C LEU A 149 2.57 2.31 2.71
N GLU A 150 3.42 1.29 2.68
CA GLU A 150 4.61 1.19 3.52
C GLU A 150 5.62 2.30 3.24
N ARG A 151 5.87 2.63 1.98
CA ARG A 151 6.71 3.77 1.57
C ARG A 151 6.13 5.12 1.99
N SER A 152 4.80 5.18 2.18
CA SER A 152 4.11 6.35 2.74
C SER A 152 4.01 6.32 4.27
N GLY A 153 4.65 5.36 4.94
CA GLY A 153 4.67 5.24 6.40
C GLY A 153 3.43 4.58 7.01
N ILE A 154 2.58 3.96 6.21
CA ILE A 154 1.37 3.23 6.66
C ILE A 154 1.61 1.73 6.54
N ARG A 155 1.50 1.01 7.66
CA ARG A 155 1.61 -0.45 7.66
C ARG A 155 0.39 -1.09 6.99
N SER A 156 0.63 -2.01 6.04
CA SER A 156 -0.40 -2.88 5.49
C SER A 156 -0.99 -3.80 6.57
N ILE A 157 -2.31 -3.97 6.58
CA ILE A 157 -3.04 -4.75 7.58
C ILE A 157 -3.89 -5.84 6.92
N ASN A 158 -4.79 -5.47 6.03
CA ASN A 158 -5.62 -6.35 5.22
C ASN A 158 -6.24 -5.57 4.06
N ALA A 159 -6.76 -6.27 3.06
CA ALA A 159 -7.25 -5.67 1.83
C ALA A 159 -8.27 -4.53 2.05
N VAL A 160 -9.18 -4.64 3.00
CA VAL A 160 -10.21 -3.62 3.24
C VAL A 160 -9.59 -2.35 3.82
N VAL A 161 -8.76 -2.48 4.86
CA VAL A 161 -8.09 -1.34 5.51
C VAL A 161 -7.09 -0.69 4.55
N ASP A 162 -6.37 -1.49 3.79
CA ASP A 162 -5.34 -1.02 2.87
C ASP A 162 -5.95 -0.20 1.73
N ILE A 163 -7.09 -0.64 1.17
CA ILE A 163 -7.82 0.13 0.17
C ILE A 163 -8.29 1.48 0.74
N THR A 164 -8.85 1.50 1.95
CA THR A 164 -9.30 2.77 2.56
C THR A 164 -8.15 3.72 2.82
N ASN A 165 -7.00 3.22 3.28
CA ASN A 165 -5.79 4.01 3.48
C ASN A 165 -5.19 4.49 2.16
N TYR A 166 -5.20 3.67 1.12
CA TYR A 166 -4.72 4.06 -0.19
C TYR A 166 -5.56 5.21 -0.79
N VAL A 167 -6.89 5.11 -0.74
CA VAL A 167 -7.78 6.17 -1.20
C VAL A 167 -7.57 7.46 -0.41
N LEU A 168 -7.39 7.35 0.92
CA LEU A 168 -7.07 8.51 1.77
C LEU A 168 -5.77 9.18 1.33
N LEU A 169 -4.69 8.43 1.11
CA LEU A 169 -3.40 8.96 0.66
C LEU A 169 -3.49 9.58 -0.73
N GLU A 170 -4.19 8.93 -1.65
CA GLU A 170 -4.27 9.40 -3.03
C GLU A 170 -5.13 10.66 -3.16
N THR A 171 -6.31 10.66 -2.56
CA THR A 171 -7.32 11.70 -2.78
C THR A 171 -7.48 12.70 -1.63
N GLY A 172 -6.98 12.38 -0.43
CA GLY A 172 -7.25 13.11 0.80
C GLY A 172 -8.63 12.81 1.40
N GLN A 173 -9.39 11.86 0.83
CA GLN A 173 -10.75 11.54 1.26
C GLN A 173 -10.74 10.42 2.31
N PRO A 174 -11.12 10.69 3.57
CA PRO A 174 -11.18 9.66 4.61
C PRO A 174 -12.31 8.67 4.34
N MET A 175 -12.04 7.39 4.61
CA MET A 175 -12.99 6.31 4.48
C MET A 175 -13.01 5.44 5.74
N HIS A 176 -14.17 4.86 6.03
CA HIS A 176 -14.36 3.88 7.11
C HIS A 176 -15.05 2.63 6.57
N ALA A 177 -14.58 1.48 7.02
CA ALA A 177 -15.23 0.21 6.76
C ALA A 177 -15.85 -0.33 8.05
N PHE A 178 -17.13 -0.71 8.00
CA PHE A 178 -17.86 -1.26 9.12
C PHE A 178 -18.32 -2.69 8.82
N ASN A 179 -18.27 -3.54 9.82
CA ASN A 179 -18.95 -4.84 9.72
C ASN A 179 -20.47 -4.63 9.72
N LEU A 180 -21.11 -4.85 8.58
CA LEU A 180 -22.54 -4.65 8.40
C LEU A 180 -23.37 -5.40 9.41
N ALA A 181 -22.97 -6.64 9.79
CA ALA A 181 -23.69 -7.45 10.78
C ALA A 181 -23.62 -6.91 12.22
N ALA A 182 -22.63 -6.02 12.49
CA ALA A 182 -22.47 -5.40 13.79
C ALA A 182 -23.16 -4.03 13.90
N LEU A 183 -23.70 -3.51 12.79
CA LEU A 183 -24.41 -2.23 12.79
C LEU A 183 -25.88 -2.43 13.21
N ASN A 184 -26.35 -1.63 14.16
CA ASN A 184 -27.73 -1.63 14.63
C ASN A 184 -28.40 -0.29 14.24
N GLY A 185 -29.33 -0.35 13.27
CA GLY A 185 -30.09 0.81 12.82
C GLY A 185 -29.37 1.62 11.76
N ALA A 186 -28.93 2.82 12.10
CA ALA A 186 -28.35 3.78 11.15
C ALA A 186 -26.93 4.20 11.56
N ILE A 187 -26.20 4.79 10.61
CA ILE A 187 -24.95 5.52 10.89
C ILE A 187 -25.31 6.95 11.26
N GLN A 188 -24.72 7.45 12.34
CA GLN A 188 -24.96 8.82 12.83
C GLN A 188 -23.63 9.53 13.09
#